data_917722a18fc2e985d445650e9ede93e4
#
_entry.id   917722a18fc2e985d445650e9ede93e4
#
_cell.length_a   1.000
_cell.length_b   1.000
_cell.length_c   1.000
_cell.angle_alpha   90.00
_cell.angle_beta   90.00
_cell.angle_gamma   90.00
#
_symmetry.space_group_name_H-M   'P 1'
#
loop_
_entity.id
_entity.type
_entity.pdbx_description
1 polymer ?
#
loop_
_entity_poly.entity_id
_entity_poly.type
_entity_poly.pdbx_seq_one_letter_code
_entity_poly.pdbx_strand_id
1 'polypeptide(L)'
;VGIIAWNFISNSVMRSMDSLVGNAGLLTKVYFPRQTLVYSAVLALVYDFAFELTVLLVIMLIAGGPTVLLFIPQLIAITVLAAVFTTGLGMMLAIASVYFRDISHLWQIFNQVWMYASGVVFPLSMLDQLQNRLFNQGWQINGHPLPLTTTFRMNPAELFLEAYRSCLYDFANPSLGVWLGCLGWAVLSFAVGRWVFSRYSARIVEEL
;
A
#
# COMPACT_ATOMS: atom_id res chain seq x y z
N VAL A 1 -11.91 5.29 7.29
CA VAL A 1 -11.18 4.02 7.07
C VAL A 1 -10.23 4.15 5.89
N GLY A 2 -10.71 4.38 4.65
CA GLY A 2 -9.88 4.37 3.45
C GLY A 2 -8.69 5.33 3.47
N ILE A 3 -8.88 6.57 3.92
CA ILE A 3 -7.80 7.57 3.99
C ILE A 3 -6.71 7.17 4.98
N ILE A 4 -7.06 6.60 6.13
CA ILE A 4 -6.09 6.15 7.15
C ILE A 4 -5.25 4.99 6.60
N ALA A 5 -5.87 4.00 5.99
CA ALA A 5 -5.17 2.87 5.37
C ALA A 5 -4.29 3.33 4.18
N TRP A 6 -4.78 4.27 3.37
CA TRP A 6 -4.00 4.89 2.30
C TRP A 6 -2.76 5.63 2.83
N ASN A 7 -2.93 6.44 3.87
CA ASN A 7 -1.82 7.17 4.48
C ASN A 7 -0.74 6.23 5.01
N PHE A 8 -1.14 5.10 5.61
CA PHE A 8 -0.19 4.08 6.03
C PHE A 8 0.63 3.55 4.85
N ILE A 9 -0.02 3.13 3.75
CA ILE A 9 0.66 2.61 2.56
C ILE A 9 1.57 3.67 1.95
N SER A 10 1.04 4.87 1.70
CA SER A 10 1.75 5.98 1.08
C SER A 10 2.97 6.42 1.89
N ASN A 11 2.79 6.68 3.18
CA ASN A 11 3.87 7.12 4.06
C ASN A 11 4.93 6.03 4.27
N SER A 12 4.52 4.74 4.32
CA SER A 12 5.46 3.63 4.46
C SER A 12 6.40 3.54 3.27
N VAL A 13 5.87 3.70 2.06
CA VAL A 13 6.69 3.71 0.84
C VAL A 13 7.60 4.94 0.80
N MET A 14 7.06 6.12 1.12
CA MET A 14 7.79 7.39 1.13
C MET A 14 8.98 7.35 2.10
N ARG A 15 8.73 7.02 3.37
CA ARG A 15 9.80 6.92 4.38
C ARG A 15 10.83 5.85 4.06
N SER A 16 10.39 4.72 3.49
CA SER A 16 11.31 3.67 3.05
C SER A 16 12.21 4.15 1.92
N MET A 17 11.67 4.89 0.96
CA MET A 17 12.41 5.49 -0.15
C MET A 17 13.50 6.43 0.36
N ASP A 18 13.16 7.31 1.31
CA ASP A 18 14.08 8.31 1.85
C ASP A 18 15.06 7.72 2.88
N SER A 19 14.87 6.46 3.32
CA SER A 19 15.62 5.86 4.41
C SER A 19 17.12 5.71 4.14
N LEU A 20 17.53 5.45 2.91
CA LEU A 20 18.94 5.30 2.53
C LEU A 20 19.62 6.67 2.40
N VAL A 21 19.02 7.57 1.65
CA VAL A 21 19.57 8.92 1.41
C VAL A 21 19.61 9.73 2.70
N GLY A 22 18.52 9.67 3.49
CA GLY A 22 18.45 10.38 4.77
C GLY A 22 19.45 9.88 5.83
N ASN A 23 19.96 8.65 5.69
CA ASN A 23 20.94 8.06 6.60
C ASN A 23 22.32 7.82 5.94
N ALA A 24 22.64 8.54 4.87
CA ALA A 24 23.91 8.41 4.15
C ALA A 24 25.14 8.52 5.06
N GLY A 25 25.12 9.48 6.02
CA GLY A 25 26.20 9.64 6.98
C GLY A 25 26.40 8.46 7.95
N LEU A 26 25.35 7.66 8.19
CA LEU A 26 25.45 6.43 8.99
C LEU A 26 26.00 5.27 8.14
N LEU A 27 25.56 5.18 6.88
CA LEU A 27 25.98 4.15 5.93
C LEU A 27 27.48 4.20 5.63
N THR A 28 28.09 5.39 5.69
CA THR A 28 29.52 5.59 5.42
C THR A 28 30.41 5.32 6.64
N LYS A 29 29.88 5.43 7.87
CA LYS A 29 30.64 5.33 9.12
C LYS A 29 30.56 4.00 9.82
N VAL A 30 29.46 3.26 9.65
CA VAL A 30 29.18 2.02 10.39
C VAL A 30 28.78 0.90 9.42
N TYR A 31 29.43 -0.24 9.56
CA TYR A 31 29.08 -1.43 8.79
C TYR A 31 27.87 -2.13 9.43
N PHE A 32 26.71 -2.08 8.74
CA PHE A 32 25.51 -2.80 9.13
C PHE A 32 24.67 -3.19 7.88
N PRO A 33 23.73 -4.14 8.00
CA PRO A 33 22.89 -4.52 6.88
C PRO A 33 21.98 -3.37 6.45
N ARG A 34 22.20 -2.81 5.26
CA ARG A 34 21.46 -1.63 4.73
C ARG A 34 19.95 -1.81 4.66
N GLN A 35 19.49 -3.06 4.49
CA GLN A 35 18.06 -3.41 4.49
C GLN A 35 17.36 -3.05 5.81
N THR A 36 18.10 -3.02 6.92
CA THR A 36 17.56 -2.69 8.24
C THR A 36 16.95 -1.28 8.28
N LEU A 37 17.50 -0.34 7.50
CA LEU A 37 16.94 1.02 7.40
C LEU A 37 15.53 1.03 6.80
N VAL A 38 15.31 0.24 5.75
CA VAL A 38 13.99 0.12 5.13
C VAL A 38 13.02 -0.57 6.10
N TYR A 39 13.44 -1.66 6.74
CA TYR A 39 12.61 -2.36 7.73
C TYR A 39 12.25 -1.48 8.91
N SER A 40 13.20 -0.72 9.45
CA SER A 40 12.96 0.17 10.58
C SER A 40 11.98 1.30 10.23
N ALA A 41 12.06 1.84 9.00
CA ALA A 41 11.14 2.85 8.51
C ALA A 41 9.69 2.33 8.46
N VAL A 42 9.50 1.11 7.91
CA VAL A 42 8.15 0.50 7.84
C VAL A 42 7.64 0.12 9.23
N LEU A 43 8.49 -0.47 10.10
CA LEU A 43 8.08 -0.85 11.45
C LEU A 43 7.66 0.36 12.29
N ALA A 44 8.36 1.48 12.17
CA ALA A 44 7.96 2.72 12.85
C ALA A 44 6.55 3.16 12.40
N LEU A 45 6.25 3.06 11.10
CA LEU A 45 4.91 3.42 10.59
C LEU A 45 3.83 2.39 10.91
N VAL A 46 4.19 1.10 11.04
CA VAL A 46 3.25 0.09 11.58
C VAL A 46 2.85 0.45 13.01
N TYR A 47 3.81 0.92 13.81
CA TYR A 47 3.55 1.37 15.18
C TYR A 47 2.62 2.61 15.19
N ASP A 48 2.93 3.64 14.39
CA ASP A 48 2.07 4.83 14.26
C ASP A 48 0.65 4.45 13.79
N PHE A 49 0.57 3.57 12.79
CA PHE A 49 -0.70 3.07 12.26
C PHE A 49 -1.51 2.26 13.27
N ALA A 50 -0.84 1.51 14.18
CA ALA A 50 -1.53 0.78 15.24
C ALA A 50 -2.27 1.73 16.20
N PHE A 51 -1.72 2.91 16.49
CA PHE A 51 -2.43 3.94 17.25
C PHE A 51 -3.61 4.49 16.47
N GLU A 52 -3.44 4.82 15.19
CA GLU A 52 -4.54 5.30 14.34
C GLU A 52 -5.67 4.27 14.25
N LEU A 53 -5.34 2.98 14.09
CA LEU A 53 -6.31 1.88 14.09
C LEU A 53 -7.00 1.74 15.45
N THR A 54 -6.27 1.91 16.55
CA THR A 54 -6.87 1.82 17.91
C THR A 54 -7.92 2.92 18.10
N VAL A 55 -7.59 4.15 17.72
CA VAL A 55 -8.54 5.27 17.77
C VAL A 55 -9.77 4.99 16.89
N LEU A 56 -9.53 4.50 15.67
CA LEU A 56 -10.62 4.16 14.75
C LEU A 56 -11.49 3.02 15.29
N LEU A 57 -10.88 1.99 15.90
CA LEU A 57 -11.60 0.89 16.54
C LEU A 57 -12.49 1.38 17.70
N VAL A 58 -11.99 2.31 18.53
CA VAL A 58 -12.78 2.91 19.61
C VAL A 58 -14.00 3.66 19.05
N ILE A 59 -13.80 4.44 17.99
CA ILE A 59 -14.91 5.16 17.32
C ILE A 59 -15.92 4.16 16.75
N MET A 60 -15.45 3.11 16.08
CA MET A 60 -16.33 2.09 15.50
C MET A 60 -17.03 1.23 16.57
N LEU A 61 -16.39 1.02 17.72
CA LEU A 61 -17.01 0.34 18.87
C LEU A 61 -18.21 1.12 19.42
N ILE A 62 -18.08 2.45 19.48
CA ILE A 62 -19.16 3.33 19.96
C ILE A 62 -20.29 3.40 18.92
N ALA A 63 -19.96 3.46 17.62
CA ALA A 63 -20.94 3.64 16.55
C ALA A 63 -21.56 2.32 16.07
N GLY A 64 -20.78 1.24 16.00
CA GLY A 64 -21.17 -0.05 15.39
C GLY A 64 -21.31 -1.22 16.36
N GLY A 65 -21.01 -1.02 17.65
CA GLY A 65 -21.13 -2.05 18.68
C GLY A 65 -19.95 -3.02 18.76
N PRO A 66 -20.00 -4.04 19.64
CA PRO A 66 -18.88 -4.92 19.98
C PRO A 66 -18.45 -5.88 18.85
N THR A 67 -19.18 -5.99 17.78
CA THR A 67 -18.89 -6.88 16.64
C THR A 67 -17.57 -6.58 15.97
N VAL A 68 -17.09 -5.31 16.02
CA VAL A 68 -15.78 -4.87 15.48
C VAL A 68 -14.61 -5.64 16.11
N LEU A 69 -14.73 -6.03 17.38
CA LEU A 69 -13.65 -6.74 18.08
C LEU A 69 -13.34 -8.12 17.47
N LEU A 70 -14.31 -8.75 16.82
CA LEU A 70 -14.14 -10.03 16.13
C LEU A 70 -13.21 -9.93 14.91
N PHE A 71 -13.06 -8.73 14.34
CA PHE A 71 -12.24 -8.49 13.16
C PHE A 71 -10.81 -8.05 13.47
N ILE A 72 -10.43 -7.91 14.75
CA ILE A 72 -9.07 -7.53 15.15
C ILE A 72 -8.00 -8.48 14.55
N PRO A 73 -8.15 -9.82 14.59
CA PRO A 73 -7.14 -10.71 13.98
C PRO A 73 -6.99 -10.50 12.49
N GLN A 74 -8.08 -10.23 11.75
CA GLN A 74 -8.05 -9.94 10.32
C GLN A 74 -7.35 -8.61 10.06
N LEU A 75 -7.63 -7.58 10.85
CA LEU A 75 -6.97 -6.27 10.74
C LEU A 75 -5.45 -6.37 10.95
N ILE A 76 -5.02 -7.17 11.93
CA ILE A 76 -3.60 -7.45 12.15
C ILE A 76 -3.00 -8.14 10.93
N ALA A 77 -3.66 -9.17 10.40
CA ALA A 77 -3.18 -9.92 9.23
C ALA A 77 -3.08 -9.01 7.99
N ILE A 78 -4.10 -8.17 7.73
CA ILE A 78 -4.09 -7.20 6.62
C ILE A 78 -2.94 -6.20 6.80
N THR A 79 -2.72 -5.70 8.02
CA THR A 79 -1.64 -4.76 8.33
C THR A 79 -0.27 -5.38 8.10
N VAL A 80 -0.06 -6.64 8.48
CA VAL A 80 1.18 -7.37 8.21
C VAL A 80 1.39 -7.53 6.70
N LEU A 81 0.38 -7.93 5.94
CA LEU A 81 0.48 -8.04 4.48
C LEU A 81 0.78 -6.69 3.82
N ALA A 82 0.12 -5.62 4.28
CA ALA A 82 0.37 -4.26 3.79
C ALA A 82 1.79 -3.78 4.13
N ALA A 83 2.31 -4.09 5.32
CA ALA A 83 3.68 -3.79 5.71
C ALA A 83 4.70 -4.55 4.84
N VAL A 84 4.46 -5.83 4.52
CA VAL A 84 5.30 -6.61 3.60
C VAL A 84 5.26 -6.00 2.19
N PHE A 85 4.08 -5.64 1.70
CA PHE A 85 3.90 -4.99 0.40
C PHE A 85 4.67 -3.67 0.30
N THR A 86 4.48 -2.79 1.29
CA THR A 86 5.14 -1.46 1.32
C THR A 86 6.65 -1.57 1.52
N THR A 87 7.12 -2.57 2.26
CA THR A 87 8.55 -2.87 2.39
C THR A 87 9.17 -3.23 1.05
N GLY A 88 8.50 -4.07 0.26
CA GLY A 88 8.97 -4.45 -1.07
C GLY A 88 9.07 -3.26 -2.03
N LEU A 89 8.01 -2.44 -2.12
CA LEU A 89 8.03 -1.20 -2.91
C LEU A 89 9.08 -0.21 -2.38
N GLY A 90 9.16 -0.07 -1.06
CA GLY A 90 10.13 0.79 -0.40
C GLY A 90 11.57 0.42 -0.73
N MET A 91 11.90 -0.89 -0.75
CA MET A 91 13.24 -1.37 -1.15
C MET A 91 13.58 -1.00 -2.59
N MET A 92 12.64 -1.13 -3.54
CA MET A 92 12.86 -0.75 -4.93
C MET A 92 13.10 0.74 -5.06
N LEU A 93 12.25 1.56 -4.44
CA LEU A 93 12.34 3.01 -4.51
C LEU A 93 13.52 3.58 -3.72
N ALA A 94 13.91 2.94 -2.60
CA ALA A 94 15.11 3.33 -1.85
C ALA A 94 16.39 3.17 -2.68
N ILE A 95 16.48 2.11 -3.48
CA ILE A 95 17.59 1.98 -4.43
C ILE A 95 17.48 3.05 -5.53
N ALA A 96 16.29 3.21 -6.11
CA ALA A 96 16.08 4.18 -7.18
C ALA A 96 16.41 5.62 -6.75
N SER A 97 16.10 6.01 -5.50
CA SER A 97 16.38 7.35 -4.96
C SER A 97 17.87 7.66 -4.80
N VAL A 98 18.71 6.63 -4.64
CA VAL A 98 20.17 6.80 -4.60
C VAL A 98 20.72 7.14 -6.00
N TYR A 99 20.22 6.46 -7.04
CA TYR A 99 20.67 6.69 -8.42
C TYR A 99 20.03 7.91 -9.09
N PHE A 100 18.77 8.20 -8.72
CA PHE A 100 17.97 9.27 -9.33
C PHE A 100 17.42 10.19 -8.24
N ARG A 101 18.06 11.34 -8.01
CA ARG A 101 17.68 12.31 -6.97
C ARG A 101 16.25 12.84 -7.11
N ASP A 102 15.72 12.89 -8.33
CA ASP A 102 14.38 13.43 -8.61
C ASP A 102 13.25 12.41 -8.43
N ILE A 103 13.58 11.14 -8.11
CA ILE A 103 12.57 10.10 -8.01
C ILE A 103 11.57 10.34 -6.87
N SER A 104 11.98 11.03 -5.80
CA SER A 104 11.10 11.39 -4.70
C SER A 104 9.99 12.36 -5.15
N HIS A 105 10.31 13.33 -5.98
CA HIS A 105 9.32 14.25 -6.54
C HIS A 105 8.39 13.54 -7.53
N LEU A 106 8.95 12.71 -8.40
CA LEU A 106 8.15 11.92 -9.35
C LEU A 106 7.21 10.96 -8.60
N TRP A 107 7.71 10.32 -7.53
CA TRP A 107 6.90 9.44 -6.71
C TRP A 107 5.76 10.18 -6.00
N GLN A 108 5.99 11.40 -5.50
CA GLN A 108 4.94 12.21 -4.88
C GLN A 108 3.79 12.48 -5.86
N ILE A 109 4.11 12.88 -7.10
CA ILE A 109 3.11 13.12 -8.15
C ILE A 109 2.37 11.82 -8.48
N PHE A 110 3.12 10.72 -8.69
CA PHE A 110 2.54 9.41 -8.95
C PHE A 110 1.62 8.95 -7.81
N ASN A 111 2.07 9.10 -6.56
CA ASN A 111 1.32 8.72 -5.37
C ASN A 111 0.00 9.48 -5.26
N GLN A 112 -0.02 10.75 -5.62
CA GLN A 112 -1.26 11.54 -5.65
C GLN A 112 -2.24 11.02 -6.72
N VAL A 113 -1.76 10.73 -7.92
CA VAL A 113 -2.58 10.11 -8.98
C VAL A 113 -3.06 8.73 -8.55
N TRP A 114 -2.18 7.94 -7.94
CA TRP A 114 -2.49 6.59 -7.45
C TRP A 114 -3.55 6.59 -6.35
N MET A 115 -3.58 7.62 -5.48
CA MET A 115 -4.63 7.81 -4.49
C MET A 115 -6.02 7.89 -5.14
N TYR A 116 -6.16 8.70 -6.19
CA TYR A 116 -7.42 8.79 -6.93
C TYR A 116 -7.76 7.47 -7.66
N ALA A 117 -6.75 6.81 -8.22
CA ALA A 117 -6.91 5.53 -8.90
C ALA A 117 -7.15 4.34 -7.96
N SER A 118 -7.03 4.52 -6.64
CA SER A 118 -7.20 3.45 -5.63
C SER A 118 -8.56 3.49 -4.92
N GLY A 119 -9.55 4.21 -5.47
CA GLY A 119 -10.89 4.23 -4.90
C GLY A 119 -10.99 4.82 -3.48
N VAL A 120 -9.96 5.54 -3.00
CA VAL A 120 -10.00 6.22 -1.69
C VAL A 120 -11.11 7.24 -1.65
N VAL A 121 -11.27 7.99 -2.74
CA VAL A 121 -12.23 9.10 -2.89
C VAL A 121 -13.55 8.63 -3.50
N PHE A 122 -13.49 7.62 -4.39
CA PHE A 122 -14.66 7.14 -5.13
C PHE A 122 -15.00 5.69 -4.73
N PRO A 123 -16.24 5.39 -4.30
CA PRO A 123 -16.67 4.02 -4.03
C PRO A 123 -16.76 3.23 -5.34
N LEU A 124 -16.43 1.94 -5.29
CA LEU A 124 -16.50 1.03 -6.45
C LEU A 124 -17.88 1.02 -7.13
N SER A 125 -18.96 1.19 -6.35
CA SER A 125 -20.32 1.30 -6.86
C SER A 125 -20.52 2.43 -7.88
N MET A 126 -19.74 3.50 -7.76
CA MET A 126 -19.76 4.61 -8.73
C MET A 126 -19.10 4.22 -10.05
N LEU A 127 -18.07 3.38 -10.00
CA LEU A 127 -17.40 2.84 -11.18
C LEU A 127 -18.31 1.86 -11.93
N ASP A 128 -19.08 1.02 -11.22
CA ASP A 128 -20.07 0.14 -11.82
C ASP A 128 -21.16 0.94 -12.55
N GLN A 129 -21.63 2.03 -11.95
CA GLN A 129 -22.59 2.92 -12.60
C GLN A 129 -22.01 3.61 -13.85
N LEU A 130 -20.76 4.07 -13.77
CA LEU A 130 -20.06 4.65 -14.93
C LEU A 130 -19.86 3.63 -16.04
N GLN A 131 -19.45 2.42 -15.70
CA GLN A 131 -19.29 1.31 -16.65
C GLN A 131 -20.61 1.01 -17.39
N ASN A 132 -21.71 0.93 -16.64
CA ASN A 132 -23.03 0.69 -17.21
C ASN A 132 -23.52 1.86 -18.08
N ARG A 133 -23.24 3.11 -17.68
CA ARG A 133 -23.56 4.31 -18.48
C ARG A 133 -22.78 4.33 -19.79
N LEU A 134 -21.47 4.07 -19.74
CA LEU A 134 -20.62 4.03 -20.93
C LEU A 134 -21.05 2.90 -21.88
N PHE A 135 -21.41 1.74 -21.33
CA PHE A 135 -21.94 0.64 -22.12
C PHE A 135 -23.22 1.03 -22.88
N ASN A 136 -24.15 1.71 -22.20
CA ASN A 136 -25.39 2.20 -22.80
C ASN A 136 -25.16 3.32 -23.82
N GLN A 137 -24.03 4.03 -23.77
CA GLN A 137 -23.62 5.06 -24.74
C GLN A 137 -22.85 4.48 -25.95
N GLY A 138 -22.69 3.14 -26.02
CA GLY A 138 -22.05 2.45 -27.15
C GLY A 138 -20.53 2.30 -27.01
N TRP A 139 -19.94 2.65 -25.86
CA TRP A 139 -18.52 2.42 -25.58
C TRP A 139 -18.32 0.96 -25.16
N GLN A 140 -17.91 0.13 -26.13
CA GLN A 140 -17.78 -1.33 -25.98
C GLN A 140 -16.45 -1.79 -26.55
N ILE A 141 -15.85 -2.82 -25.93
CA ILE A 141 -14.73 -3.58 -26.49
C ILE A 141 -15.27 -4.97 -26.82
N ASN A 142 -15.30 -5.33 -28.11
CA ASN A 142 -15.80 -6.63 -28.59
C ASN A 142 -17.21 -6.99 -28.07
N GLY A 143 -18.13 -6.02 -27.98
CA GLY A 143 -19.49 -6.26 -27.48
C GLY A 143 -19.65 -6.39 -25.97
N HIS A 144 -18.55 -6.23 -25.20
CA HIS A 144 -18.55 -6.25 -23.75
C HIS A 144 -18.33 -4.85 -23.17
N PRO A 145 -18.87 -4.56 -21.96
CA PRO A 145 -18.60 -3.31 -21.28
C PRO A 145 -17.10 -3.16 -21.00
N LEU A 146 -16.60 -1.93 -20.98
CA LEU A 146 -15.21 -1.63 -20.62
C LEU A 146 -14.90 -2.24 -19.24
N PRO A 147 -13.83 -3.02 -19.07
CA PRO A 147 -13.53 -3.71 -17.81
C PRO A 147 -12.94 -2.74 -16.77
N LEU A 148 -13.62 -1.59 -16.52
CA LEU A 148 -13.15 -0.57 -15.60
C LEU A 148 -13.05 -1.11 -14.18
N THR A 149 -14.10 -1.74 -13.69
CA THR A 149 -14.14 -2.31 -12.33
C THR A 149 -13.08 -3.40 -12.14
N THR A 150 -12.86 -4.24 -13.15
CA THR A 150 -11.85 -5.30 -13.10
C THR A 150 -10.44 -4.72 -13.02
N THR A 151 -10.16 -3.66 -13.81
CA THR A 151 -8.86 -2.98 -13.79
C THR A 151 -8.58 -2.31 -12.44
N PHE A 152 -9.60 -1.68 -11.83
CA PHE A 152 -9.48 -1.10 -10.50
C PHE A 152 -9.24 -2.17 -9.42
N ARG A 153 -9.92 -3.32 -9.50
CA ARG A 153 -9.71 -4.45 -8.57
C ARG A 153 -8.33 -5.11 -8.70
N MET A 154 -7.60 -4.89 -9.79
CA MET A 154 -6.21 -5.33 -9.91
C MET A 154 -5.22 -4.38 -9.22
N ASN A 155 -5.66 -3.18 -8.82
CA ASN A 155 -4.83 -2.22 -8.11
C ASN A 155 -4.51 -2.75 -6.70
N PRO A 156 -3.21 -2.91 -6.35
CA PRO A 156 -2.84 -3.42 -5.03
C PRO A 156 -3.39 -2.56 -3.89
N ALA A 157 -3.33 -1.23 -4.01
CA ALA A 157 -3.82 -0.35 -2.96
C ALA A 157 -5.32 -0.52 -2.75
N GLU A 158 -6.12 -0.63 -3.82
CA GLU A 158 -7.56 -0.87 -3.71
C GLU A 158 -7.89 -2.16 -2.97
N LEU A 159 -7.16 -3.26 -3.25
CA LEU A 159 -7.35 -4.54 -2.56
C LEU A 159 -7.13 -4.41 -1.04
N PHE A 160 -6.07 -3.71 -0.62
CA PHE A 160 -5.84 -3.46 0.81
C PHE A 160 -6.93 -2.57 1.40
N LEU A 161 -7.35 -1.53 0.69
CA LEU A 161 -8.42 -0.64 1.12
C LEU A 161 -9.76 -1.36 1.24
N GLU A 162 -10.10 -2.22 0.28
CA GLU A 162 -11.29 -3.07 0.30
C GLU A 162 -11.25 -4.01 1.52
N ALA A 163 -10.09 -4.63 1.80
CA ALA A 163 -9.92 -5.49 2.96
C ALA A 163 -10.17 -4.75 4.29
N TYR A 164 -9.61 -3.54 4.45
CA TYR A 164 -9.86 -2.72 5.65
C TYR A 164 -11.32 -2.25 5.75
N ARG A 165 -11.95 -1.88 4.63
CA ARG A 165 -13.35 -1.46 4.60
C ARG A 165 -14.29 -2.60 4.99
N SER A 166 -14.07 -3.80 4.44
CA SER A 166 -14.87 -4.97 4.76
C SER A 166 -14.87 -5.25 6.26
N CYS A 167 -13.71 -5.20 6.92
CA CYS A 167 -13.61 -5.45 8.36
C CYS A 167 -14.17 -4.32 9.23
N LEU A 168 -13.90 -3.04 8.86
CA LEU A 168 -14.19 -1.90 9.74
C LEU A 168 -15.53 -1.21 9.44
N TYR A 169 -16.03 -1.28 8.22
CA TYR A 169 -17.24 -0.58 7.80
C TYR A 169 -18.40 -1.54 7.53
N ASP A 170 -18.14 -2.62 6.76
CA ASP A 170 -19.17 -3.59 6.39
C ASP A 170 -19.37 -4.66 7.46
N PHE A 171 -18.48 -4.74 8.47
CA PHE A 171 -18.48 -5.77 9.52
C PHE A 171 -18.56 -7.18 8.93
N ALA A 172 -17.88 -7.40 7.83
CA ALA A 172 -17.85 -8.64 7.08
C ALA A 172 -16.42 -9.14 6.86
N ASN A 173 -16.29 -10.45 6.68
CA ASN A 173 -14.98 -11.01 6.30
C ASN A 173 -14.67 -10.64 4.86
N PRO A 174 -13.43 -10.14 4.56
CA PRO A 174 -12.99 -9.93 3.19
C PRO A 174 -13.11 -11.23 2.37
N SER A 175 -13.49 -11.09 1.11
CA SER A 175 -13.63 -12.26 0.23
C SER A 175 -12.29 -12.98 0.05
N LEU A 176 -12.34 -14.27 -0.27
CA LEU A 176 -11.12 -15.06 -0.52
C LEU A 176 -10.26 -14.44 -1.64
N GLY A 177 -10.92 -13.85 -2.66
CA GLY A 177 -10.23 -13.15 -3.74
C GLY A 177 -9.42 -11.95 -3.27
N VAL A 178 -9.95 -11.15 -2.33
CA VAL A 178 -9.25 -10.02 -1.72
C VAL A 178 -8.04 -10.51 -0.92
N TRP A 179 -8.19 -11.56 -0.11
CA TRP A 179 -7.08 -12.16 0.64
C TRP A 179 -5.97 -12.66 -0.25
N LEU A 180 -6.31 -13.41 -1.30
CA LEU A 180 -5.34 -13.93 -2.28
C LEU A 180 -4.67 -12.80 -3.07
N GLY A 181 -5.41 -11.75 -3.40
CA GLY A 181 -4.87 -10.57 -4.05
C GLY A 181 -3.87 -9.82 -3.17
N CYS A 182 -4.22 -9.54 -1.90
CA CYS A 182 -3.32 -8.91 -0.93
C CYS A 182 -2.05 -9.74 -0.70
N LEU A 183 -2.20 -11.06 -0.52
CA LEU A 183 -1.06 -11.97 -0.36
C LEU A 183 -0.18 -12.01 -1.62
N GLY A 184 -0.78 -12.13 -2.80
CA GLY A 184 -0.06 -12.16 -4.06
C GLY A 184 0.76 -10.89 -4.30
N TRP A 185 0.17 -9.72 -4.10
CA TRP A 185 0.87 -8.45 -4.22
C TRP A 185 1.95 -8.25 -3.15
N ALA A 186 1.70 -8.66 -1.90
CA ALA A 186 2.68 -8.59 -0.82
C ALA A 186 3.92 -9.45 -1.14
N VAL A 187 3.71 -10.71 -1.55
CA VAL A 187 4.80 -11.62 -1.91
C VAL A 187 5.54 -11.15 -3.15
N LEU A 188 4.83 -10.74 -4.20
CA LEU A 188 5.43 -10.24 -5.44
C LEU A 188 6.29 -9.00 -5.19
N SER A 189 5.72 -7.99 -4.53
CA SER A 189 6.42 -6.75 -4.20
C SER A 189 7.67 -7.02 -3.36
N PHE A 190 7.55 -7.84 -2.31
CA PHE A 190 8.66 -8.18 -1.43
C PHE A 190 9.76 -8.97 -2.15
N ALA A 191 9.39 -9.96 -2.97
CA ALA A 191 10.34 -10.77 -3.73
C ALA A 191 11.14 -9.91 -4.72
N VAL A 192 10.44 -9.08 -5.50
CA VAL A 192 11.06 -8.17 -6.46
C VAL A 192 11.89 -7.11 -5.74
N GLY A 193 11.36 -6.48 -4.68
CA GLY A 193 12.07 -5.48 -3.89
C GLY A 193 13.36 -6.02 -3.27
N ARG A 194 13.29 -7.21 -2.68
CA ARG A 194 14.46 -7.88 -2.12
C ARG A 194 15.49 -8.26 -3.21
N TRP A 195 15.04 -8.72 -4.36
CA TRP A 195 15.93 -9.06 -5.49
C TRP A 195 16.65 -7.80 -6.00
N VAL A 196 15.91 -6.71 -6.26
CA VAL A 196 16.50 -5.43 -6.67
C VAL A 196 17.48 -4.94 -5.61
N PHE A 197 17.06 -4.93 -4.34
CA PHE A 197 17.90 -4.46 -3.24
C PHE A 197 19.19 -5.27 -3.12
N SER A 198 19.12 -6.60 -3.17
CA SER A 198 20.32 -7.46 -3.08
C SER A 198 21.27 -7.27 -4.25
N ARG A 199 20.73 -7.00 -5.45
CA ARG A 199 21.54 -6.81 -6.66
C ARG A 199 22.31 -5.49 -6.67
N TYR A 200 21.69 -4.41 -6.18
CA TYR A 200 22.22 -3.05 -6.33
C TYR A 200 22.78 -2.47 -5.02
N SER A 201 22.46 -3.04 -3.86
CA SER A 201 22.88 -2.51 -2.56
C SER A 201 24.42 -2.45 -2.38
N ALA A 202 25.18 -3.29 -3.05
CA ALA A 202 26.64 -3.30 -2.94
C ALA A 202 27.28 -1.99 -3.44
N ARG A 203 26.69 -1.37 -4.47
CA ARG A 203 27.23 -0.16 -5.14
C ARG A 203 26.73 1.16 -4.51
N ILE A 204 25.80 1.11 -3.57
CA ILE A 204 25.20 2.32 -2.97
C ILE A 204 26.24 3.24 -2.32
N VAL A 205 27.31 2.70 -1.71
CA VAL A 205 28.33 3.51 -1.01
C VAL A 205 29.20 4.30 -1.99
N GLU A 206 29.26 3.89 -3.24
CA GLU A 206 30.02 4.58 -4.29
C GLU A 206 29.23 5.76 -4.88
N GLU A 207 27.89 5.77 -4.72
CA GLU A 207 26.98 6.75 -5.30
C GLU A 207 26.42 7.77 -4.26
N LEU A 208 26.61 7.52 -2.95
CA LEU A 208 26.21 8.39 -1.85
C LEU A 208 27.33 9.36 -1.47
#